data_9bfa36eb35573e2277be86f77396c272
#
_entry.id   9bfa36eb35573e2277be86f77396c272
#
_cell.length_a   1.000
_cell.length_b   1.000
_cell.length_c   1.000
_cell.angle_alpha   90.00
_cell.angle_beta   90.00
_cell.angle_gamma   90.00
#
_symmetry.space_group_name_H-M   'P 1'
#
loop_
_entity.id
_entity.type
_entity.pdbx_description
1 polymer ?
#
loop_
_entity_poly.entity_id
_entity_poly.type
_entity_poly.pdbx_seq_one_letter_code
_entity_poly.pdbx_strand_id
1 'polypeptide(L)'
;NKKSSSPFNGNNLVSVGYKIDDNPVEYLCFYHRDEPPTPNAQKILQDVLNKTDVLIGHNIKFDFSWLVQCGFTYDKKLHDTMVMEYISARGIKWGFSLEDCCKRKGVALKKGELIQPFMNNNTSYEKIPWNIVDEYGRGDVESTYQLANAQLSKLKINWGDLYDK
;
A
#
# COMPACT_ATOMS: atom_id res chain seq x y z
N ASN A 1 -17.18 7.83 -0.11
CA ASN A 1 -16.72 9.11 0.40
C ASN A 1 -15.32 8.95 0.98
N LYS A 2 -14.29 9.56 0.39
CA LYS A 2 -12.89 9.46 0.86
C LYS A 2 -12.71 9.84 2.34
N LYS A 3 -13.62 10.63 2.91
CA LYS A 3 -13.63 10.98 4.33
C LYS A 3 -14.10 9.83 5.23
N SER A 4 -14.88 8.89 4.71
CA SER A 4 -15.41 7.77 5.53
C SER A 4 -14.36 6.72 5.86
N SER A 5 -13.31 6.57 5.06
CA SER A 5 -12.21 5.61 5.28
C SER A 5 -11.01 6.19 6.05
N SER A 6 -11.16 7.38 6.63
CA SER A 6 -10.10 8.01 7.44
C SER A 6 -9.93 7.31 8.79
N PRO A 7 -8.68 7.13 9.28
CA PRO A 7 -8.43 6.61 10.62
C PRO A 7 -9.00 7.50 11.73
N PHE A 8 -9.22 8.78 11.45
CA PHE A 8 -9.74 9.76 12.41
C PHE A 8 -11.26 9.70 12.62
N ASN A 9 -11.97 8.82 11.90
CA ASN A 9 -13.43 8.68 11.98
C ASN A 9 -13.88 7.49 12.83
N GLY A 10 -13.02 6.95 13.71
CA GLY A 10 -13.33 5.80 14.56
C GLY A 10 -13.36 4.47 13.81
N ASN A 11 -12.77 4.41 12.63
CA ASN A 11 -12.63 3.17 11.87
C ASN A 11 -11.53 2.28 12.46
N ASN A 12 -11.70 0.97 12.33
CA ASN A 12 -10.68 -0.01 12.72
C ASN A 12 -9.73 -0.28 11.55
N LEU A 13 -8.46 -0.53 11.86
CA LEU A 13 -7.51 -1.10 10.92
C LEU A 13 -7.90 -2.56 10.65
N VAL A 14 -8.28 -2.87 9.43
CA VAL A 14 -8.72 -4.21 9.05
C VAL A 14 -7.52 -5.12 8.79
N SER A 15 -6.61 -4.69 7.94
CA SER A 15 -5.47 -5.50 7.50
C SER A 15 -4.32 -4.62 7.02
N VAL A 16 -3.11 -5.18 7.01
CA VAL A 16 -1.92 -4.56 6.42
C VAL A 16 -1.18 -5.60 5.60
N GLY A 17 -0.93 -5.27 4.33
CA GLY A 17 -0.03 -6.01 3.47
C GLY A 17 1.32 -5.32 3.38
N TYR A 18 2.40 -6.08 3.34
CA TYR A 18 3.75 -5.56 3.12
C TYR A 18 4.64 -6.56 2.38
N LYS A 19 5.70 -6.07 1.80
CA LYS A 19 6.74 -6.84 1.14
C LYS A 19 8.10 -6.25 1.51
N ILE A 20 9.04 -7.09 1.85
CA ILE A 20 10.42 -6.71 2.17
C ILE A 20 11.29 -7.17 1.01
N ASP A 21 11.83 -6.23 0.26
CA ASP A 21 12.66 -6.48 -0.92
C ASP A 21 11.99 -7.52 -1.86
N ASP A 22 12.72 -8.56 -2.28
CA ASP A 22 12.22 -9.61 -3.17
C ASP A 22 11.48 -10.75 -2.47
N ASN A 23 11.27 -10.65 -1.13
CA ASN A 23 10.54 -11.68 -0.39
C ASN A 23 9.06 -11.72 -0.81
N PRO A 24 8.35 -12.83 -0.55
CA PRO A 24 6.91 -12.91 -0.77
C PRO A 24 6.14 -11.81 0.00
N VAL A 25 4.97 -11.44 -0.53
CA VAL A 25 4.06 -10.53 0.16
C VAL A 25 3.51 -11.20 1.41
N GLU A 26 3.64 -10.52 2.54
CA GLU A 26 3.02 -10.87 3.82
C GLU A 26 1.74 -10.05 4.03
N TYR A 27 0.75 -10.65 4.70
CA TYR A 27 -0.53 -10.01 4.94
C TYR A 27 -1.03 -10.30 6.35
N LEU A 28 -1.30 -9.26 7.12
CA LEU A 28 -1.70 -9.34 8.52
C LEU A 28 -3.16 -8.93 8.68
N CYS A 29 -3.95 -9.74 9.38
CA CYS A 29 -5.27 -9.38 9.83
C CYS A 29 -5.19 -8.68 11.21
N PHE A 30 -5.82 -7.52 11.34
CA PHE A 30 -5.96 -6.80 12.61
C PHE A 30 -7.38 -6.87 13.14
N TYR A 31 -8.37 -6.71 12.25
CA TYR A 31 -9.78 -6.74 12.61
C TYR A 31 -10.63 -7.15 11.41
N HIS A 32 -11.24 -8.33 11.48
CA HIS A 32 -12.15 -8.79 10.41
C HIS A 32 -13.23 -9.70 10.98
N ARG A 33 -14.40 -9.72 10.33
CA ARG A 33 -15.54 -10.54 10.77
C ARG A 33 -15.27 -12.04 10.65
N ASP A 34 -14.66 -12.45 9.55
CA ASP A 34 -14.53 -13.87 9.16
C ASP A 34 -13.12 -14.42 9.42
N GLU A 35 -12.16 -13.57 9.76
CA GLU A 35 -10.74 -13.94 9.97
C GLU A 35 -10.28 -13.49 11.36
N PRO A 36 -9.71 -14.40 12.17
CA PRO A 36 -9.16 -14.00 13.45
C PRO A 36 -7.94 -13.10 13.27
N PRO A 37 -7.69 -12.16 14.18
CA PRO A 37 -6.49 -11.33 14.13
C PRO A 37 -5.23 -12.20 14.12
N THR A 38 -4.27 -11.82 13.26
CA THR A 38 -2.96 -12.47 13.22
C THR A 38 -2.28 -12.34 14.60
N PRO A 39 -1.83 -13.46 15.22
CA PRO A 39 -1.15 -13.39 16.51
C PRO A 39 0.04 -12.43 16.47
N ASN A 40 0.12 -11.52 17.44
CA ASN A 40 1.19 -10.53 17.55
C ASN A 40 1.33 -9.57 16.33
N ALA A 41 0.26 -9.37 15.53
CA ALA A 41 0.30 -8.52 14.34
C ALA A 41 0.90 -7.13 14.59
N GLN A 42 0.55 -6.49 15.72
CA GLN A 42 1.10 -5.19 16.13
C GLN A 42 2.63 -5.24 16.27
N LYS A 43 3.14 -6.26 16.97
CA LYS A 43 4.58 -6.43 17.18
C LYS A 43 5.29 -6.77 15.86
N ILE A 44 4.74 -7.67 15.07
CA ILE A 44 5.32 -8.08 13.77
C ILE A 44 5.48 -6.84 12.88
N LEU A 45 4.43 -6.05 12.70
CA LEU A 45 4.48 -4.88 11.84
C LEU A 45 5.45 -3.80 12.38
N GLN A 46 5.48 -3.57 13.71
CA GLN A 46 6.43 -2.63 14.30
C GLN A 46 7.89 -3.10 14.12
N ASP A 47 8.16 -4.39 14.27
CA ASP A 47 9.50 -4.97 14.05
C ASP A 47 9.94 -4.82 12.58
N VAL A 48 9.00 -4.96 11.62
CA VAL A 48 9.25 -4.68 10.19
C VAL A 48 9.59 -3.21 9.98
N LEU A 49 8.78 -2.29 10.52
CA LEU A 49 9.01 -0.85 10.38
C LEU A 49 10.37 -0.43 10.97
N ASN A 50 10.76 -0.98 12.12
CA ASN A 50 12.05 -0.69 12.77
C ASN A 50 13.25 -1.09 11.90
N LYS A 51 13.13 -2.14 11.09
CA LYS A 51 14.18 -2.65 10.20
C LYS A 51 14.14 -2.01 8.81
N THR A 52 13.04 -1.33 8.45
CA THR A 52 12.86 -0.72 7.14
C THR A 52 13.61 0.60 7.05
N ASP A 53 14.44 0.78 6.04
CA ASP A 53 15.18 2.02 5.79
C ASP A 53 14.36 2.99 4.94
N VAL A 54 13.59 2.47 3.97
CA VAL A 54 12.71 3.25 3.11
C VAL A 54 11.34 2.58 3.06
N LEU A 55 10.32 3.25 3.57
CA LEU A 55 8.94 2.79 3.48
C LEU A 55 8.32 3.29 2.17
N ILE A 56 7.86 2.35 1.34
CA ILE A 56 7.36 2.63 0.00
C ILE A 56 5.86 2.38 -0.04
N GLY A 57 5.12 3.30 -0.67
CA GLY A 57 3.69 3.13 -0.91
C GLY A 57 3.21 3.94 -2.11
N HIS A 58 1.96 3.74 -2.48
CA HIS A 58 1.27 4.54 -3.50
C HIS A 58 0.26 5.45 -2.83
N ASN A 59 0.49 6.75 -2.82
CA ASN A 59 -0.19 7.71 -1.94
C ASN A 59 0.07 7.38 -0.46
N ILE A 60 1.34 7.16 -0.13
CA ILE A 60 1.81 6.68 1.18
C ILE A 60 1.31 7.52 2.36
N LYS A 61 0.98 8.77 2.14
CA LYS A 61 0.40 9.65 3.17
C LYS A 61 -0.87 9.05 3.79
N PHE A 62 -1.68 8.35 2.99
CA PHE A 62 -2.90 7.71 3.49
C PHE A 62 -2.54 6.55 4.43
N ASP A 63 -1.67 5.63 3.98
CA ASP A 63 -1.26 4.47 4.77
C ASP A 63 -0.49 4.89 6.02
N PHE A 64 0.40 5.88 5.88
CA PHE A 64 1.16 6.43 7.00
C PHE A 64 0.26 7.06 8.07
N SER A 65 -0.83 7.72 7.68
CA SER A 65 -1.82 8.25 8.62
C SER A 65 -2.48 7.14 9.44
N TRP A 66 -2.74 5.98 8.83
CA TRP A 66 -3.24 4.80 9.53
C TRP A 66 -2.22 4.24 10.52
N LEU A 67 -0.96 4.09 10.09
CA LEU A 67 0.11 3.61 10.97
C LEU A 67 0.24 4.48 12.22
N VAL A 68 0.34 5.80 12.05
CA VAL A 68 0.46 6.74 13.18
C VAL A 68 -0.76 6.67 14.11
N GLN A 69 -1.97 6.67 13.55
CA GLN A 69 -3.20 6.62 14.35
C GLN A 69 -3.38 5.30 15.11
N CYS A 70 -2.84 4.20 14.57
CA CYS A 70 -2.84 2.90 15.23
C CYS A 70 -1.67 2.69 16.20
N GLY A 71 -0.86 3.73 16.46
CA GLY A 71 0.21 3.71 17.45
C GLY A 71 1.53 3.14 16.95
N PHE A 72 1.71 2.96 15.64
CA PHE A 72 3.00 2.60 15.07
C PHE A 72 3.93 3.80 14.98
N THR A 73 5.22 3.55 15.09
CA THR A 73 6.27 4.56 14.96
C THR A 73 7.17 4.26 13.76
N TYR A 74 7.47 5.29 12.99
CA TYR A 74 8.42 5.23 11.88
C TYR A 74 8.93 6.64 11.59
N ASP A 75 10.24 6.85 11.64
CA ASP A 75 10.90 8.16 11.54
C ASP A 75 11.97 8.22 10.42
N LYS A 76 11.97 7.21 9.55
CA LYS A 76 12.93 7.13 8.46
C LYS A 76 12.32 7.63 7.13
N LYS A 77 12.88 7.22 6.01
CA LYS A 77 12.56 7.73 4.67
C LYS A 77 11.24 7.17 4.14
N LEU A 78 10.43 8.03 3.52
CA LEU A 78 9.20 7.66 2.82
C LEU A 78 9.39 7.83 1.32
N HIS A 79 8.93 6.87 0.54
CA HIS A 79 8.87 6.95 -0.92
C HIS A 79 7.44 6.77 -1.42
N ASP A 80 6.95 7.73 -2.18
CA ASP A 80 5.60 7.72 -2.75
C ASP A 80 5.66 7.52 -4.27
N THR A 81 5.24 6.36 -4.74
CA THR A 81 5.22 6.05 -6.18
C THR A 81 4.25 6.93 -6.96
N MET A 82 3.18 7.45 -6.33
CA MET A 82 2.27 8.41 -6.97
C MET A 82 2.95 9.76 -7.17
N VAL A 83 3.69 10.25 -6.18
CA VAL A 83 4.45 11.50 -6.28
C VAL A 83 5.55 11.37 -7.32
N MET A 84 6.25 10.23 -7.38
CA MET A 84 7.25 9.95 -8.40
C MET A 84 6.66 10.01 -9.82
N GLU A 85 5.48 9.41 -10.03
CA GLU A 85 4.78 9.52 -11.33
C GLU A 85 4.38 10.97 -11.64
N TYR A 86 3.88 11.70 -10.66
CA TYR A 86 3.51 13.10 -10.83
C TYR A 86 4.70 13.96 -11.28
N ILE A 87 5.84 13.81 -10.63
CA ILE A 87 7.08 14.50 -11.00
C ILE A 87 7.52 14.10 -12.41
N SER A 88 7.47 12.80 -12.73
CA SER A 88 7.84 12.26 -14.04
C SER A 88 6.92 12.73 -15.17
N ALA A 89 5.68 13.09 -14.85
CA ALA A 89 4.70 13.58 -15.82
C ALA A 89 5.02 14.98 -16.37
N ARG A 90 5.84 15.77 -15.65
CA ARG A 90 6.25 17.12 -16.07
C ARG A 90 5.09 18.01 -16.53
N GLY A 91 3.97 17.96 -15.81
CA GLY A 91 2.77 18.77 -16.10
C GLY A 91 1.77 18.12 -17.08
N ILE A 92 2.06 16.94 -17.62
CA ILE A 92 1.07 16.18 -18.41
C ILE A 92 -0.06 15.75 -17.48
N LYS A 93 -1.30 16.06 -17.87
CA LYS A 93 -2.50 15.69 -17.09
C LYS A 93 -2.93 14.28 -17.48
N TRP A 94 -2.63 13.30 -16.63
CA TRP A 94 -3.13 11.93 -16.72
C TRP A 94 -3.54 11.40 -15.34
N GLY A 95 -4.14 10.20 -15.28
CA GLY A 95 -4.49 9.59 -14.02
C GLY A 95 -3.26 9.13 -13.23
N PHE A 96 -3.31 9.27 -11.90
CA PHE A 96 -2.25 8.88 -10.98
C PHE A 96 -2.71 7.76 -10.01
N SER A 97 -3.84 7.08 -10.30
CA SER A 97 -4.18 5.87 -9.55
C SER A 97 -3.11 4.79 -9.74
N LEU A 98 -3.00 3.86 -8.79
CA LEU A 98 -2.04 2.74 -8.91
C LEU A 98 -2.25 1.99 -10.23
N GLU A 99 -3.51 1.76 -10.62
CA GLU A 99 -3.86 1.10 -11.87
C GLU A 99 -3.36 1.88 -13.11
N ASP A 100 -3.60 3.20 -13.16
CA ASP A 100 -3.14 4.03 -14.27
C ASP A 100 -1.62 4.05 -14.39
N CYS A 101 -0.93 4.15 -13.25
CA CYS A 101 0.53 4.14 -13.20
C CYS A 101 1.11 2.79 -13.67
N CYS A 102 0.54 1.68 -13.20
CA CYS A 102 0.94 0.33 -13.61
C CYS A 102 0.73 0.12 -15.12
N LYS A 103 -0.43 0.51 -15.66
CA LYS A 103 -0.70 0.44 -17.10
C LYS A 103 0.33 1.19 -17.93
N ARG A 104 0.68 2.41 -17.52
CA ARG A 104 1.71 3.21 -18.22
C ARG A 104 3.11 2.61 -18.18
N LYS A 105 3.45 1.92 -17.10
CA LYS A 105 4.76 1.28 -16.93
C LYS A 105 4.80 -0.17 -17.47
N GLY A 106 3.66 -0.72 -17.89
CA GLY A 106 3.59 -2.10 -18.37
C GLY A 106 3.87 -3.14 -17.27
N VAL A 107 3.55 -2.81 -16.01
CA VAL A 107 3.67 -3.73 -14.88
C VAL A 107 2.33 -4.41 -14.59
N ALA A 108 2.37 -5.50 -13.80
CA ALA A 108 1.17 -6.24 -13.42
C ALA A 108 0.13 -5.33 -12.76
N LEU A 109 -1.14 -5.54 -13.13
CA LEU A 109 -2.26 -4.81 -12.56
C LEU A 109 -2.76 -5.49 -11.29
N LYS A 110 -3.19 -4.67 -10.34
CA LYS A 110 -3.96 -5.16 -9.19
C LYS A 110 -5.30 -5.71 -9.66
N LYS A 111 -5.83 -6.67 -8.93
CA LYS A 111 -7.13 -7.29 -9.20
C LYS A 111 -8.29 -6.44 -8.66
N GLY A 112 -8.39 -5.19 -9.10
CA GLY A 112 -9.43 -4.23 -8.64
C GLY A 112 -10.85 -4.73 -8.90
N GLU A 113 -11.05 -5.55 -9.92
CA GLU A 113 -12.32 -6.19 -10.26
C GLU A 113 -12.87 -7.07 -9.13
N LEU A 114 -12.01 -7.65 -8.28
CA LEU A 114 -12.44 -8.50 -7.17
C LEU A 114 -13.21 -7.74 -6.09
N ILE A 115 -12.78 -6.51 -5.80
CA ILE A 115 -13.33 -5.71 -4.70
C ILE A 115 -14.40 -4.70 -5.19
N GLN A 116 -14.40 -4.37 -6.48
CA GLN A 116 -15.25 -3.34 -7.05
C GLN A 116 -16.76 -3.54 -6.76
N PRO A 117 -17.34 -4.75 -6.84
CA PRO A 117 -18.75 -4.96 -6.54
C PRO A 117 -19.11 -4.56 -5.09
N PHE A 118 -18.22 -4.83 -4.13
CA PHE A 118 -18.40 -4.47 -2.73
C PHE A 118 -18.26 -2.96 -2.51
N MET A 119 -17.30 -2.33 -3.17
CA MET A 119 -17.09 -0.89 -3.10
C MET A 119 -18.27 -0.11 -3.70
N ASN A 120 -18.85 -0.59 -4.79
CA ASN A 120 -20.05 0.01 -5.40
C ASN A 120 -21.26 -0.04 -4.46
N ASN A 121 -21.34 -1.06 -3.61
CA ASN A 121 -22.39 -1.22 -2.61
C ASN A 121 -22.05 -0.56 -1.26
N ASN A 122 -20.98 0.22 -1.17
CA ASN A 122 -20.48 0.83 0.07
C ASN A 122 -20.29 -0.19 1.22
N THR A 123 -19.91 -1.42 0.88
CA THR A 123 -19.62 -2.45 1.89
C THR A 123 -18.31 -2.10 2.59
N SER A 124 -18.32 -2.08 3.92
CA SER A 124 -17.09 -1.83 4.70
C SER A 124 -16.15 -3.04 4.64
N TYR A 125 -14.83 -2.77 4.67
CA TYR A 125 -13.80 -3.79 4.44
C TYR A 125 -13.90 -4.99 5.38
N GLU A 126 -14.24 -4.80 6.65
CA GLU A 126 -14.42 -5.90 7.60
C GLU A 126 -15.59 -6.85 7.27
N LYS A 127 -16.46 -6.47 6.30
CA LYS A 127 -17.62 -7.26 5.85
C LYS A 127 -17.42 -7.90 4.49
N ILE A 128 -16.39 -7.53 3.76
CA ILE A 128 -16.00 -8.18 2.50
C ILE A 128 -15.39 -9.54 2.83
N PRO A 129 -15.71 -10.64 2.12
CA PRO A 129 -15.09 -11.94 2.40
C PRO A 129 -13.56 -11.84 2.49
N TRP A 130 -12.95 -12.48 3.52
CA TRP A 130 -11.53 -12.34 3.80
C TRP A 130 -10.64 -12.72 2.62
N ASN A 131 -10.94 -13.81 1.93
CA ASN A 131 -10.18 -14.23 0.75
C ASN A 131 -10.11 -13.15 -0.35
N ILE A 132 -11.17 -12.34 -0.49
CA ILE A 132 -11.20 -11.21 -1.43
C ILE A 132 -10.30 -10.06 -0.92
N VAL A 133 -10.39 -9.75 0.37
CA VAL A 133 -9.58 -8.70 1.00
C VAL A 133 -8.10 -9.07 0.92
N ASP A 134 -7.73 -10.29 1.26
CA ASP A 134 -6.35 -10.80 1.23
C ASP A 134 -5.80 -10.79 -0.20
N GLU A 135 -6.52 -11.36 -1.17
CA GLU A 135 -6.07 -11.41 -2.57
C GLU A 135 -5.91 -10.02 -3.17
N TYR A 136 -6.88 -9.12 -2.91
CA TYR A 136 -6.81 -7.74 -3.37
C TYR A 136 -5.64 -7.00 -2.74
N GLY A 137 -5.47 -7.11 -1.42
CA GLY A 137 -4.41 -6.41 -0.69
C GLY A 137 -3.01 -6.90 -1.08
N ARG A 138 -2.82 -8.21 -1.25
CA ARG A 138 -1.55 -8.76 -1.77
C ARG A 138 -1.26 -8.24 -3.17
N GLY A 139 -2.28 -8.16 -4.02
CA GLY A 139 -2.16 -7.61 -5.36
C GLY A 139 -1.75 -6.13 -5.37
N ASP A 140 -2.27 -5.33 -4.46
CA ASP A 140 -1.89 -3.92 -4.31
C ASP A 140 -0.42 -3.76 -3.89
N VAL A 141 0.04 -4.57 -2.95
CA VAL A 141 1.44 -4.56 -2.49
C VAL A 141 2.38 -4.95 -3.63
N GLU A 142 2.10 -6.05 -4.34
CA GLU A 142 2.93 -6.52 -5.44
C GLU A 142 2.97 -5.51 -6.60
N SER A 143 1.82 -4.93 -6.95
CA SER A 143 1.73 -3.90 -7.99
C SER A 143 2.53 -2.64 -7.62
N THR A 144 2.47 -2.21 -6.35
CA THR A 144 3.23 -1.06 -5.85
C THR A 144 4.73 -1.34 -5.89
N TYR A 145 5.16 -2.53 -5.49
CA TYR A 145 6.56 -2.96 -5.57
C TYR A 145 7.09 -2.95 -7.00
N GLN A 146 6.36 -3.57 -7.93
CA GLN A 146 6.75 -3.61 -9.35
C GLN A 146 6.76 -2.20 -9.97
N LEU A 147 5.80 -1.35 -9.63
CA LEU A 147 5.75 0.03 -10.09
C LEU A 147 6.97 0.81 -9.61
N ALA A 148 7.34 0.70 -8.33
CA ALA A 148 8.49 1.37 -7.76
C ALA A 148 9.79 0.98 -8.49
N ASN A 149 10.01 -0.32 -8.70
CA ASN A 149 11.17 -0.81 -9.43
C ASN A 149 11.19 -0.36 -10.90
N ALA A 150 10.05 -0.36 -11.58
CA ALA A 150 9.93 0.14 -12.96
C ALA A 150 10.23 1.64 -13.07
N GLN A 151 9.86 2.43 -12.07
CA GLN A 151 10.17 3.86 -12.00
C GLN A 151 11.67 4.10 -11.88
N LEU A 152 12.36 3.40 -10.97
CA LEU A 152 13.82 3.52 -10.80
C LEU A 152 14.57 3.03 -12.02
N SER A 153 14.17 1.90 -12.60
CA SER A 153 14.77 1.36 -13.83
C SER A 153 14.70 2.36 -14.98
N LYS A 154 13.57 3.03 -15.17
CA LYS A 154 13.40 4.07 -16.20
C LYS A 154 14.32 5.26 -15.98
N LEU A 155 14.59 5.61 -14.74
CA LEU A 155 15.52 6.71 -14.37
C LEU A 155 16.98 6.26 -14.37
N LYS A 156 17.25 4.96 -14.52
CA LYS A 156 18.59 4.35 -14.43
C LYS A 156 19.29 4.64 -13.10
N ILE A 157 18.55 4.62 -12.01
CA ILE A 157 19.02 4.79 -10.65
C ILE A 157 18.58 3.60 -9.79
N ASN A 158 19.26 3.37 -8.69
CA ASN A 158 18.88 2.39 -7.66
C ASN A 158 18.43 3.08 -6.37
N TRP A 159 17.99 2.31 -5.38
CA TRP A 159 17.53 2.85 -4.11
C TRP A 159 18.63 3.58 -3.34
N GLY A 160 19.87 3.07 -3.38
CA GLY A 160 21.03 3.74 -2.79
C GLY A 160 21.30 5.11 -3.42
N ASP A 161 21.28 5.19 -4.76
CA ASP A 161 21.45 6.47 -5.47
C ASP A 161 20.40 7.51 -5.07
N LEU A 162 19.20 7.06 -4.76
CA LEU A 162 18.10 7.96 -4.42
C LEU A 162 18.12 8.42 -2.96
N TYR A 163 18.60 7.57 -2.03
CA TYR A 163 18.41 7.79 -0.60
C TYR A 163 19.68 7.80 0.25
N ASP A 164 20.81 7.33 -0.24
CA ASP A 164 22.05 7.23 0.55
C ASP A 164 23.00 8.43 0.40
N LYS A 165 22.55 9.48 -0.30
CA LYS A 165 23.31 10.74 -0.47
C LYS A 165 22.83 11.83 0.46
#